data_e1e331f450aef5b1902d7487984f9a3f
#
_entry.id   e1e331f450aef5b1902d7487984f9a3f
#
_cell.length_a   1.000
_cell.length_b   1.000
_cell.length_c   1.000
_cell.angle_alpha   90.00
_cell.angle_beta   90.00
_cell.angle_gamma   90.00
#
_symmetry.space_group_name_H-M   'P 1'
#
loop_
_entity.id
_entity.type
_entity.pdbx_description
1 polymer ?
#
loop_
_entity_poly.entity_id
_entity_poly.type
_entity_poly.pdbx_seq_one_letter_code
_entity_poly.pdbx_strand_id
1 'polypeptide(L)'
;MGVLIIILAVVLLALLSYKGVHVILSAFIAAAVLALLLGMDVYEAIVKTMMGGTGGFITNYFLLFILGGTLAKILEVSGACESMAKGLCKAFGLKYIMIPLVLIGAIVTMGGVNIYVAFFACTPVALSMLRQANLPRRLWIGAWIAGTSTFAMTAPFMPTMQNAVGMKYLGTTAAAGWQVGLIGYLPFIFLIFLHEYRSGLKARKNGEVFVPFEDDTYYDENAKLPHWSLPVISIAVLFVLVNAFGMQLEVAMLLINLLSVVLLWKFLPHNGKGWAQMFTDSFRNASLAIINPAVVVGFATLVTSTTAFANLAQTAIDLAWDPLVTAAGLAGLGACFSGSCMAGINVSIPSIFEMYGSTLNLETLHRVTTIAAGTFDTLPHCGALHSYATITKQKLKDFYWDVFVTSVVCPVGAVALAIVAAKLLGLEKVI
;
A
#
# COMPACT_ATOMS: atom_id res chain seq x y z
N MET A 1 29.12 5.48 -12.01
CA MET A 1 28.61 6.87 -12.09
C MET A 1 27.09 6.89 -12.20
N GLY A 2 26.47 6.23 -13.18
CA GLY A 2 25.01 6.28 -13.38
C GLY A 2 24.16 5.86 -12.18
N VAL A 3 24.55 4.80 -11.45
CA VAL A 3 23.86 4.35 -10.22
C VAL A 3 23.83 5.43 -9.14
N LEU A 4 24.94 6.16 -8.96
CA LEU A 4 25.02 7.26 -8.00
C LEU A 4 24.05 8.40 -8.39
N ILE A 5 23.89 8.65 -9.68
CA ILE A 5 22.94 9.65 -10.20
C ILE A 5 21.50 9.22 -9.91
N ILE A 6 21.16 7.94 -10.10
CA ILE A 6 19.84 7.41 -9.73
C ILE A 6 19.60 7.57 -8.23
N ILE A 7 20.56 7.17 -7.38
CA ILE A 7 20.45 7.33 -5.92
C ILE A 7 20.24 8.80 -5.56
N LEU A 8 21.01 9.70 -6.16
CA LEU A 8 20.89 11.14 -5.95
C LEU A 8 19.48 11.65 -6.30
N ALA A 9 18.94 11.25 -7.44
CA ALA A 9 17.61 11.66 -7.89
C ALA A 9 16.51 11.13 -6.96
N VAL A 10 16.57 9.86 -6.54
CA VAL A 10 15.61 9.25 -5.60
C VAL A 10 15.70 9.91 -4.22
N VAL A 11 16.92 10.13 -3.72
CA VAL A 11 17.16 10.83 -2.44
C VAL A 11 16.65 12.28 -2.52
N LEU A 12 16.87 12.97 -3.64
CA LEU A 12 16.37 14.33 -3.86
C LEU A 12 14.84 14.36 -3.80
N LEU A 13 14.16 13.45 -4.53
CA LEU A 13 12.70 13.31 -4.46
C LEU A 13 12.22 13.09 -3.03
N ALA A 14 12.83 12.13 -2.33
CA ALA A 14 12.47 11.78 -0.96
C ALA A 14 12.67 12.95 0.01
N LEU A 15 13.83 13.64 -0.07
CA LEU A 15 14.14 14.79 0.80
C LEU A 15 13.22 15.97 0.55
N LEU A 16 12.96 16.32 -0.71
CA LEU A 16 12.04 17.42 -1.04
C LEU A 16 10.64 17.13 -0.52
N SER A 17 10.13 15.91 -0.76
CA SER A 17 8.82 15.46 -0.27
C SER A 17 8.75 15.48 1.26
N TYR A 18 9.78 14.97 1.93
CA TYR A 18 9.85 14.96 3.39
C TYR A 18 9.89 16.39 4.00
N LYS A 19 10.58 17.32 3.33
CA LYS A 19 10.60 18.75 3.72
C LYS A 19 9.29 19.47 3.44
N GLY A 20 8.30 18.83 2.83
CA GLY A 20 6.98 19.38 2.56
C GLY A 20 6.85 20.08 1.21
N VAL A 21 7.82 19.93 0.31
CA VAL A 21 7.65 20.32 -1.09
C VAL A 21 6.62 19.38 -1.72
N HIS A 22 5.71 19.92 -2.51
CA HIS A 22 4.66 19.12 -3.14
C HIS A 22 5.27 18.02 -4.00
N VAL A 23 4.80 16.77 -3.82
CA VAL A 23 5.42 15.58 -4.42
C VAL A 23 5.51 15.64 -5.94
N ILE A 24 4.53 16.25 -6.61
CA ILE A 24 4.55 16.46 -8.07
C ILE A 24 5.76 17.30 -8.46
N LEU A 25 5.97 18.44 -7.80
CA LEU A 25 7.11 19.29 -8.06
C LEU A 25 8.43 18.59 -7.75
N SER A 26 8.49 17.86 -6.63
CA SER A 26 9.65 17.08 -6.23
C SER A 26 10.02 16.03 -7.28
N ALA A 27 9.01 15.35 -7.85
CA ALA A 27 9.22 14.33 -8.89
C ALA A 27 9.73 14.94 -10.21
N PHE A 28 9.20 16.09 -10.62
CA PHE A 28 9.69 16.79 -11.83
C PHE A 28 11.11 17.31 -11.65
N ILE A 29 11.45 17.86 -10.49
CA ILE A 29 12.82 18.30 -10.19
C ILE A 29 13.78 17.11 -10.22
N ALA A 30 13.42 16.00 -9.55
CA ALA A 30 14.25 14.80 -9.51
C ALA A 30 14.42 14.19 -10.92
N ALA A 31 13.35 14.16 -11.74
CA ALA A 31 13.40 13.68 -13.12
C ALA A 31 14.30 14.54 -14.00
N ALA A 32 14.21 15.88 -13.88
CA ALA A 32 15.06 16.79 -14.62
C ALA A 32 16.54 16.62 -14.22
N VAL A 33 16.84 16.52 -12.94
CA VAL A 33 18.21 16.26 -12.44
C VAL A 33 18.73 14.91 -12.95
N LEU A 34 17.91 13.86 -12.90
CA LEU A 34 18.26 12.53 -13.42
C LEU A 34 18.61 12.61 -14.92
N ALA A 35 17.72 13.21 -15.72
CA ALA A 35 17.90 13.30 -17.17
C ALA A 35 19.17 14.10 -17.53
N LEU A 36 19.36 15.27 -16.92
CA LEU A 36 20.52 16.13 -17.19
C LEU A 36 21.85 15.43 -16.80
N LEU A 37 21.91 14.79 -15.62
CA LEU A 37 23.15 14.15 -15.16
C LEU A 37 23.47 12.85 -15.92
N LEU A 38 22.47 12.17 -16.47
CA LEU A 38 22.67 11.00 -17.34
C LEU A 38 22.88 11.36 -18.81
N GLY A 39 22.81 12.66 -19.19
CA GLY A 39 22.93 13.11 -20.57
C GLY A 39 21.75 12.71 -21.45
N MET A 40 20.57 12.48 -20.87
CA MET A 40 19.35 12.14 -21.59
C MET A 40 18.71 13.41 -22.17
N ASP A 41 17.99 13.27 -23.29
CA ASP A 41 17.09 14.33 -23.73
C ASP A 41 15.98 14.56 -22.68
N VAL A 42 15.93 15.78 -22.14
CA VAL A 42 15.01 16.12 -21.04
C VAL A 42 13.55 16.04 -21.51
N TYR A 43 13.28 16.39 -22.76
CA TYR A 43 11.92 16.31 -23.30
C TYR A 43 11.46 14.84 -23.42
N GLU A 44 12.28 13.98 -24.00
CA GLU A 44 12.01 12.54 -24.12
C GLU A 44 11.85 11.89 -22.74
N ALA A 45 12.74 12.22 -21.80
CA ALA A 45 12.71 11.69 -20.44
C ALA A 45 11.43 12.10 -19.67
N ILE A 46 11.08 13.38 -19.69
CA ILE A 46 9.96 13.89 -18.90
C ILE A 46 8.65 13.72 -19.66
N VAL A 47 8.56 14.21 -20.90
CA VAL A 47 7.28 14.31 -21.60
C VAL A 47 6.84 12.96 -22.18
N LYS A 48 7.77 12.11 -22.61
CA LYS A 48 7.40 10.80 -23.16
C LYS A 48 7.49 9.69 -22.10
N THR A 49 8.65 9.52 -21.47
CA THR A 49 8.84 8.38 -20.56
C THR A 49 8.11 8.58 -19.22
N MET A 50 8.41 9.66 -18.51
CA MET A 50 7.78 9.93 -17.20
C MET A 50 6.27 10.13 -17.33
N MET A 51 5.81 10.98 -18.27
CA MET A 51 4.38 11.21 -18.47
C MET A 51 3.67 10.00 -19.07
N GLY A 52 4.35 9.16 -19.85
CA GLY A 52 3.85 7.86 -20.30
C GLY A 52 3.53 6.94 -19.12
N GLY A 53 4.45 6.79 -18.16
CA GLY A 53 4.23 6.04 -16.93
C GLY A 53 3.13 6.64 -16.06
N THR A 54 3.07 7.96 -15.95
CA THR A 54 2.00 8.70 -15.25
C THR A 54 0.63 8.39 -15.86
N GLY A 55 0.52 8.51 -17.19
CA GLY A 55 -0.71 8.21 -17.92
C GLY A 55 -1.12 6.75 -17.80
N GLY A 56 -0.17 5.83 -17.87
CA GLY A 56 -0.40 4.40 -17.66
C GLY A 56 -1.00 4.10 -16.28
N PHE A 57 -0.48 4.71 -15.23
CA PHE A 57 -1.06 4.55 -13.87
C PHE A 57 -2.49 5.09 -13.81
N ILE A 58 -2.74 6.27 -14.35
CA ILE A 58 -4.09 6.86 -14.37
C ILE A 58 -5.05 5.94 -15.15
N THR A 59 -4.66 5.49 -16.34
CA THR A 59 -5.50 4.61 -17.18
C THR A 59 -5.89 3.33 -16.42
N ASN A 60 -4.96 2.73 -15.68
CA ASN A 60 -5.20 1.48 -14.99
C ASN A 60 -5.99 1.62 -13.68
N TYR A 61 -5.94 2.77 -13.02
CA TYR A 61 -6.47 2.89 -11.65
C TYR A 61 -7.53 3.97 -11.47
N PHE A 62 -7.76 4.86 -12.44
CA PHE A 62 -8.69 5.99 -12.29
C PHE A 62 -10.09 5.53 -11.90
N LEU A 63 -10.63 4.52 -12.62
CA LEU A 63 -11.95 3.98 -12.32
C LEU A 63 -12.04 3.40 -10.90
N LEU A 64 -10.98 2.70 -10.46
CA LEU A 64 -10.91 2.13 -9.12
C LEU A 64 -10.88 3.22 -8.03
N PHE A 65 -10.15 4.32 -8.26
CA PHE A 65 -10.14 5.45 -7.33
C PHE A 65 -11.53 6.10 -7.23
N ILE A 66 -12.22 6.30 -8.36
CA ILE A 66 -13.58 6.87 -8.38
C ILE A 66 -14.56 5.96 -7.65
N LEU A 67 -14.57 4.66 -7.94
CA LEU A 67 -15.49 3.69 -7.31
C LEU A 67 -15.19 3.53 -5.80
N GLY A 68 -13.90 3.50 -5.41
CA GLY A 68 -13.49 3.43 -4.01
C GLY A 68 -13.88 4.68 -3.22
N GLY A 69 -13.65 5.86 -3.79
CA GLY A 69 -14.07 7.12 -3.20
C GLY A 69 -15.60 7.22 -3.07
N THR A 70 -16.33 6.71 -4.05
CA THR A 70 -17.80 6.66 -4.01
C THR A 70 -18.30 5.74 -2.90
N LEU A 71 -17.74 4.55 -2.76
CA LEU A 71 -18.08 3.64 -1.66
C LEU A 71 -17.80 4.28 -0.30
N ALA A 72 -16.62 4.87 -0.14
CA ALA A 72 -16.25 5.57 1.09
C ALA A 72 -17.27 6.66 1.43
N LYS A 73 -17.68 7.47 0.45
CA LYS A 73 -18.65 8.55 0.65
C LYS A 73 -20.06 8.05 0.97
N ILE A 74 -20.49 6.96 0.34
CA ILE A 74 -21.77 6.29 0.67
C ILE A 74 -21.75 5.83 2.13
N LEU A 75 -20.69 5.15 2.56
CA LEU A 75 -20.56 4.65 3.93
C LEU A 75 -20.43 5.79 4.96
N GLU A 76 -19.77 6.86 4.59
CA GLU A 76 -19.63 8.06 5.43
C GLU A 76 -20.98 8.76 5.60
N VAL A 77 -21.62 9.18 4.50
CA VAL A 77 -22.87 9.97 4.52
C VAL A 77 -24.03 9.21 5.16
N SER A 78 -24.06 7.87 5.03
CA SER A 78 -25.09 7.03 5.67
C SER A 78 -24.88 6.84 7.18
N GLY A 79 -23.75 7.24 7.76
CA GLY A 79 -23.38 6.93 9.15
C GLY A 79 -22.94 5.49 9.38
N ALA A 80 -22.77 4.70 8.34
CA ALA A 80 -22.32 3.31 8.42
C ALA A 80 -20.93 3.20 9.03
N CYS A 81 -20.02 4.12 8.69
CA CYS A 81 -18.67 4.18 9.27
C CYS A 81 -18.70 4.44 10.78
N GLU A 82 -19.55 5.35 11.25
CA GLU A 82 -19.70 5.63 12.67
C GLU A 82 -20.25 4.43 13.43
N SER A 83 -21.23 3.72 12.85
CA SER A 83 -21.78 2.50 13.44
C SER A 83 -20.73 1.38 13.57
N MET A 84 -19.94 1.14 12.53
CA MET A 84 -18.84 0.19 12.56
C MET A 84 -17.80 0.57 13.62
N ALA A 85 -17.41 1.85 13.64
CA ALA A 85 -16.43 2.36 14.60
C ALA A 85 -16.89 2.16 16.05
N LYS A 86 -18.16 2.49 16.36
CA LYS A 86 -18.76 2.24 17.68
C LYS A 86 -18.71 0.75 18.05
N GLY A 87 -19.04 -0.15 17.10
CA GLY A 87 -18.97 -1.60 17.31
C GLY A 87 -17.55 -2.09 17.61
N LEU A 88 -16.56 -1.67 16.82
CA LEU A 88 -15.16 -2.05 17.01
C LEU A 88 -14.58 -1.46 18.30
N CYS A 89 -14.86 -0.19 18.61
CA CYS A 89 -14.43 0.43 19.85
C CYS A 89 -15.01 -0.28 21.08
N LYS A 90 -16.26 -0.74 21.00
CA LYS A 90 -16.89 -1.52 22.09
C LYS A 90 -16.26 -2.90 22.24
N ALA A 91 -15.95 -3.58 21.12
CA ALA A 91 -15.38 -4.93 21.12
C ALA A 91 -13.94 -4.97 21.63
N PHE A 92 -13.07 -4.05 21.18
CA PHE A 92 -11.65 -4.03 21.53
C PHE A 92 -11.31 -3.11 22.70
N GLY A 93 -12.18 -2.16 23.01
CA GLY A 93 -11.94 -1.09 23.98
C GLY A 93 -11.01 -0.01 23.44
N LEU A 94 -11.20 1.23 23.89
CA LEU A 94 -10.45 2.40 23.42
C LEU A 94 -8.94 2.34 23.71
N LYS A 95 -8.53 1.53 24.69
CA LYS A 95 -7.11 1.34 25.04
C LYS A 95 -6.34 0.63 23.92
N TYR A 96 -6.97 -0.35 23.28
CA TYR A 96 -6.34 -1.23 22.27
C TYR A 96 -6.74 -0.90 20.84
N ILE A 97 -7.21 0.32 20.60
CA ILE A 97 -7.80 0.75 19.33
C ILE A 97 -6.84 0.60 18.11
N MET A 98 -5.53 0.63 18.34
CA MET A 98 -4.54 0.44 17.29
C MET A 98 -4.57 -0.97 16.71
N ILE A 99 -4.95 -1.99 17.50
CA ILE A 99 -5.02 -3.38 17.02
C ILE A 99 -6.07 -3.55 15.92
N PRO A 100 -7.36 -3.21 16.12
CA PRO A 100 -8.35 -3.32 15.04
C PRO A 100 -8.03 -2.41 13.84
N LEU A 101 -7.35 -1.27 14.03
CA LEU A 101 -6.93 -0.44 12.90
C LEU A 101 -5.92 -1.16 12.00
N VAL A 102 -4.94 -1.84 12.56
CA VAL A 102 -3.99 -2.69 11.80
C VAL A 102 -4.73 -3.86 11.15
N LEU A 103 -5.63 -4.53 11.88
CA LEU A 103 -6.37 -5.69 11.38
C LEU A 103 -7.29 -5.34 10.20
N ILE A 104 -7.92 -4.16 10.20
CA ILE A 104 -8.73 -3.69 9.06
C ILE A 104 -7.89 -3.69 7.79
N GLY A 105 -6.70 -3.08 7.83
CA GLY A 105 -5.78 -3.07 6.69
C GLY A 105 -5.36 -4.47 6.26
N ALA A 106 -4.96 -5.31 7.21
CA ALA A 106 -4.49 -6.66 6.93
C ALA A 106 -5.58 -7.54 6.28
N ILE A 107 -6.78 -7.58 6.86
CA ILE A 107 -7.89 -8.41 6.38
C ILE A 107 -8.30 -8.02 4.95
N VAL A 108 -8.43 -6.73 4.68
CA VAL A 108 -8.84 -6.26 3.35
C VAL A 108 -7.77 -6.56 2.30
N THR A 109 -6.49 -6.38 2.64
CA THR A 109 -5.38 -6.70 1.74
C THR A 109 -5.25 -8.20 1.48
N MET A 110 -5.38 -9.03 2.52
CA MET A 110 -5.42 -10.49 2.38
C MET A 110 -6.58 -10.95 1.49
N GLY A 111 -7.65 -10.16 1.43
CA GLY A 111 -8.76 -10.35 0.51
C GLY A 111 -8.46 -10.06 -0.97
N GLY A 112 -7.26 -9.60 -1.29
CA GLY A 112 -6.88 -9.24 -2.66
C GLY A 112 -7.44 -7.90 -3.15
N VAL A 113 -8.06 -7.11 -2.27
CA VAL A 113 -8.58 -5.79 -2.63
C VAL A 113 -7.41 -4.81 -2.83
N ASN A 114 -7.51 -4.00 -3.88
CA ASN A 114 -6.50 -2.97 -4.15
C ASN A 114 -6.36 -1.99 -2.97
N ILE A 115 -5.12 -1.76 -2.53
CA ILE A 115 -4.82 -0.98 -1.32
C ILE A 115 -5.31 0.48 -1.37
N TYR A 116 -5.38 1.09 -2.55
CA TYR A 116 -5.92 2.46 -2.68
C TYR A 116 -7.42 2.49 -2.47
N VAL A 117 -8.13 1.56 -3.11
CA VAL A 117 -9.59 1.41 -2.98
C VAL A 117 -9.98 1.11 -1.53
N ALA A 118 -9.27 0.15 -0.94
CA ALA A 118 -9.49 -0.26 0.43
C ALA A 118 -9.23 0.89 1.43
N PHE A 119 -8.20 1.72 1.20
CA PHE A 119 -7.93 2.87 2.04
C PHE A 119 -9.07 3.88 2.03
N PHE A 120 -9.62 4.20 0.86
CA PHE A 120 -10.80 5.06 0.76
C PHE A 120 -11.96 4.52 1.58
N ALA A 121 -12.29 3.24 1.39
CA ALA A 121 -13.42 2.61 2.06
C ALA A 121 -13.25 2.55 3.59
N CYS A 122 -12.04 2.31 4.07
CA CYS A 122 -11.76 2.10 5.50
C CYS A 122 -11.44 3.40 6.26
N THR A 123 -10.96 4.45 5.58
CA THR A 123 -10.55 5.70 6.24
C THR A 123 -11.65 6.35 7.08
N PRO A 124 -12.91 6.49 6.63
CA PRO A 124 -13.94 7.09 7.45
C PRO A 124 -14.22 6.30 8.75
N VAL A 125 -14.17 4.96 8.68
CA VAL A 125 -14.30 4.09 9.87
C VAL A 125 -13.15 4.33 10.83
N ALA A 126 -11.93 4.30 10.32
CA ALA A 126 -10.73 4.48 11.13
C ALA A 126 -10.67 5.86 11.80
N LEU A 127 -11.01 6.92 11.07
CA LEU A 127 -11.06 8.27 11.63
C LEU A 127 -12.14 8.39 12.69
N SER A 128 -13.29 7.75 12.54
CA SER A 128 -14.33 7.69 13.56
C SER A 128 -13.86 6.96 14.82
N MET A 129 -13.11 5.84 14.66
CA MET A 129 -12.50 5.12 15.78
C MET A 129 -11.47 5.97 16.52
N LEU A 130 -10.58 6.66 15.80
CA LEU A 130 -9.58 7.55 16.37
C LEU A 130 -10.22 8.75 17.09
N ARG A 131 -11.31 9.29 16.56
CA ARG A 131 -12.10 10.34 17.21
C ARG A 131 -12.66 9.87 18.54
N GLN A 132 -13.30 8.70 18.58
CA GLN A 132 -13.84 8.12 19.83
C GLN A 132 -12.74 7.85 20.86
N ALA A 133 -11.55 7.45 20.40
CA ALA A 133 -10.39 7.24 21.27
C ALA A 133 -9.64 8.54 21.63
N ASN A 134 -10.02 9.67 21.06
CA ASN A 134 -9.34 10.97 21.09
C ASN A 134 -7.85 10.86 20.77
N LEU A 135 -7.54 10.21 19.64
CA LEU A 135 -6.18 10.00 19.15
C LEU A 135 -5.96 10.69 17.81
N PRO A 136 -4.72 11.16 17.52
CA PRO A 136 -4.44 11.93 16.30
C PRO A 136 -4.59 11.08 15.03
N ARG A 137 -5.08 11.70 13.96
CA ARG A 137 -5.33 11.09 12.64
C ARG A 137 -4.11 10.41 12.01
N ARG A 138 -2.91 10.93 12.30
CA ARG A 138 -1.66 10.39 11.76
C ARG A 138 -1.47 8.90 12.04
N LEU A 139 -2.01 8.41 13.15
CA LEU A 139 -1.92 7.00 13.55
C LEU A 139 -2.65 6.05 12.59
N TRP A 140 -3.65 6.55 11.85
CA TRP A 140 -4.34 5.72 10.86
C TRP A 140 -3.41 5.29 9.73
N ILE A 141 -2.58 6.20 9.20
CA ILE A 141 -1.68 5.85 8.10
C ILE A 141 -0.63 4.83 8.55
N GLY A 142 -0.06 5.00 9.76
CA GLY A 142 0.86 4.02 10.35
C GLY A 142 0.21 2.65 10.46
N ALA A 143 -0.95 2.57 11.13
CA ALA A 143 -1.68 1.32 11.30
C ALA A 143 -2.12 0.70 9.95
N TRP A 144 -2.53 1.51 8.97
CA TRP A 144 -2.88 1.05 7.64
C TRP A 144 -1.70 0.37 6.96
N ILE A 145 -0.55 1.03 6.88
CA ILE A 145 0.67 0.48 6.29
C ILE A 145 1.13 -0.76 7.05
N ALA A 146 1.10 -0.72 8.38
CA ALA A 146 1.42 -1.85 9.23
C ALA A 146 0.57 -3.08 8.92
N GLY A 147 -0.71 -2.90 8.60
CA GLY A 147 -1.61 -3.97 8.19
C GLY A 147 -1.42 -4.40 6.74
N THR A 148 -1.32 -3.46 5.81
CA THR A 148 -1.38 -3.73 4.37
C THR A 148 -0.05 -4.06 3.73
N SER A 149 0.92 -3.14 3.84
CA SER A 149 2.16 -3.15 3.05
C SER A 149 3.30 -3.92 3.72
N THR A 150 3.00 -4.68 4.78
CA THR A 150 3.96 -5.53 5.46
C THR A 150 3.64 -7.01 5.19
N PHE A 151 3.25 -7.74 6.23
CA PHE A 151 3.00 -9.17 6.14
C PHE A 151 1.78 -9.54 5.28
N ALA A 152 0.70 -8.75 5.28
CA ALA A 152 -0.53 -9.13 4.57
C ALA A 152 -0.34 -9.16 3.05
N MET A 153 0.39 -8.18 2.50
CA MET A 153 0.65 -8.06 1.07
C MET A 153 1.43 -9.25 0.51
N THR A 154 2.34 -9.81 1.30
CA THR A 154 3.26 -10.87 0.88
C THR A 154 3.02 -12.20 1.61
N ALA A 155 1.90 -12.31 2.36
CA ALA A 155 1.53 -13.52 3.09
C ALA A 155 1.32 -14.72 2.15
N PRO A 156 1.73 -15.92 2.55
CA PRO A 156 1.36 -17.14 1.83
C PRO A 156 -0.17 -17.35 1.89
N PHE A 157 -0.68 -18.11 0.94
CA PHE A 157 -2.10 -18.46 0.76
C PHE A 157 -3.02 -17.30 0.37
N MET A 158 -2.51 -16.09 0.21
CA MET A 158 -3.33 -14.90 -0.08
C MET A 158 -3.32 -14.55 -1.57
N PRO A 159 -4.48 -14.24 -2.18
CA PRO A 159 -4.60 -13.89 -3.59
C PRO A 159 -4.21 -12.42 -3.84
N THR A 160 -3.05 -12.02 -3.33
CA THR A 160 -2.53 -10.66 -3.53
C THR A 160 -1.90 -10.50 -4.90
N MET A 161 -1.84 -9.28 -5.40
CA MET A 161 -1.19 -8.98 -6.69
C MET A 161 0.29 -9.37 -6.67
N GLN A 162 0.96 -9.24 -5.54
CA GLN A 162 2.37 -9.59 -5.34
C GLN A 162 2.59 -11.10 -5.52
N ASN A 163 1.75 -11.92 -4.90
CA ASN A 163 1.78 -13.37 -5.11
C ASN A 163 1.42 -13.73 -6.57
N ALA A 164 0.42 -13.06 -7.16
CA ALA A 164 0.01 -13.34 -8.54
C ALA A 164 1.16 -13.13 -9.57
N VAL A 165 2.01 -12.13 -9.37
CA VAL A 165 3.20 -11.92 -10.21
C VAL A 165 4.20 -13.06 -10.03
N GLY A 166 4.51 -13.44 -8.78
CA GLY A 166 5.37 -14.59 -8.50
C GLY A 166 4.85 -15.88 -9.13
N MET A 167 3.56 -16.16 -8.97
CA MET A 167 2.88 -17.31 -9.59
C MET A 167 3.03 -17.32 -11.11
N LYS A 168 2.83 -16.16 -11.76
CA LYS A 168 2.90 -16.03 -13.22
C LYS A 168 4.29 -16.35 -13.78
N TYR A 169 5.35 -15.84 -13.13
CA TYR A 169 6.73 -16.03 -13.63
C TYR A 169 7.31 -17.39 -13.25
N LEU A 170 6.98 -17.93 -12.08
CA LEU A 170 7.60 -19.13 -11.53
C LEU A 170 6.72 -20.39 -11.65
N GLY A 171 5.47 -20.26 -12.12
CA GLY A 171 4.54 -21.39 -12.18
C GLY A 171 4.14 -21.94 -10.80
N THR A 172 4.31 -21.15 -9.74
CA THR A 172 4.04 -21.53 -8.35
C THR A 172 2.60 -21.23 -7.95
N THR A 173 2.25 -21.47 -6.68
CA THR A 173 0.93 -21.16 -6.13
C THR A 173 1.01 -20.02 -5.11
N ALA A 174 -0.13 -19.49 -4.67
CA ALA A 174 -0.16 -18.50 -3.60
C ALA A 174 0.39 -19.07 -2.27
N ALA A 175 0.44 -20.39 -2.10
CA ALA A 175 1.01 -21.08 -0.95
C ALA A 175 2.55 -21.19 -1.01
N ALA A 176 3.17 -20.84 -2.13
CA ALA A 176 4.61 -21.00 -2.36
C ALA A 176 5.45 -20.53 -1.18
N GLY A 177 6.39 -21.35 -0.75
CA GLY A 177 7.34 -21.06 0.34
C GLY A 177 6.67 -20.70 1.67
N TRP A 178 5.51 -21.28 1.99
CA TRP A 178 4.75 -20.91 3.18
C TRP A 178 5.53 -21.10 4.50
N GLN A 179 6.34 -22.16 4.61
CA GLN A 179 7.17 -22.40 5.80
C GLN A 179 8.14 -21.24 6.02
N VAL A 180 8.85 -20.87 4.96
CA VAL A 180 9.85 -19.79 4.96
C VAL A 180 9.15 -18.46 5.25
N GLY A 181 7.99 -18.22 4.63
CA GLY A 181 7.20 -17.01 4.84
C GLY A 181 6.68 -16.85 6.25
N LEU A 182 6.14 -17.91 6.85
CA LEU A 182 5.64 -17.88 8.22
C LEU A 182 6.77 -17.69 9.23
N ILE A 183 7.88 -18.43 9.09
CA ILE A 183 9.04 -18.27 9.99
C ILE A 183 9.61 -16.85 9.86
N GLY A 184 9.70 -16.32 8.65
CA GLY A 184 10.17 -14.96 8.41
C GLY A 184 9.31 -13.90 9.10
N TYR A 185 7.98 -13.99 8.94
CA TYR A 185 7.09 -12.91 9.40
C TYR A 185 6.54 -13.03 10.82
N LEU A 186 6.31 -14.24 11.35
CA LEU A 186 5.63 -14.38 12.65
C LEU A 186 6.25 -13.54 13.78
N PRO A 187 7.58 -13.50 13.98
CA PRO A 187 8.18 -12.65 15.00
C PRO A 187 7.94 -11.16 14.75
N PHE A 188 7.96 -10.75 13.49
CA PHE A 188 7.81 -9.34 13.10
C PHE A 188 6.35 -8.87 13.12
N ILE A 189 5.37 -9.76 12.88
CA ILE A 189 3.94 -9.45 13.09
C ILE A 189 3.72 -9.00 14.54
N PHE A 190 4.27 -9.74 15.51
CA PHE A 190 4.18 -9.35 16.91
C PHE A 190 4.83 -7.98 17.17
N LEU A 191 6.01 -7.73 16.60
CA LEU A 191 6.71 -6.44 16.75
C LEU A 191 5.94 -5.29 16.08
N ILE A 192 5.30 -5.52 14.95
CA ILE A 192 4.45 -4.55 14.24
C ILE A 192 3.26 -4.15 15.14
N PHE A 193 2.52 -5.11 15.67
CA PHE A 193 1.41 -4.82 16.58
C PHE A 193 1.85 -4.13 17.86
N LEU A 194 3.00 -4.53 18.41
CA LEU A 194 3.58 -3.92 19.59
C LEU A 194 4.01 -2.48 19.33
N HIS A 195 4.61 -2.20 18.16
CA HIS A 195 5.02 -0.85 17.76
C HIS A 195 3.80 0.05 17.62
N GLU A 196 2.77 -0.36 16.88
CA GLU A 196 1.56 0.42 16.67
C GLU A 196 0.82 0.68 18.00
N TYR A 197 0.72 -0.33 18.86
CA TYR A 197 0.15 -0.15 20.21
C TYR A 197 0.95 0.89 21.02
N ARG A 198 2.29 0.83 21.00
CA ARG A 198 3.16 1.80 21.67
C ARG A 198 3.05 3.19 21.06
N SER A 199 2.89 3.31 19.74
CA SER A 199 2.67 4.59 19.06
C SER A 199 1.38 5.26 19.56
N GLY A 200 0.28 4.50 19.70
CA GLY A 200 -0.96 4.97 20.30
C GLY A 200 -0.79 5.40 21.76
N LEU A 201 -0.05 4.65 22.58
CA LEU A 201 0.24 5.02 23.97
C LEU A 201 1.10 6.27 24.07
N LYS A 202 2.11 6.40 23.20
CA LYS A 202 2.99 7.57 23.12
C LYS A 202 2.21 8.83 22.76
N ALA A 203 1.31 8.74 21.78
CA ALA A 203 0.43 9.85 21.41
C ALA A 203 -0.42 10.33 22.60
N ARG A 204 -1.02 9.41 23.37
CA ARG A 204 -1.76 9.75 24.60
C ARG A 204 -0.87 10.42 25.64
N LYS A 205 0.33 9.87 25.89
CA LYS A 205 1.28 10.42 26.85
C LYS A 205 1.74 11.83 26.47
N ASN A 206 1.87 12.10 25.16
CA ASN A 206 2.23 13.41 24.63
C ASN A 206 1.06 14.40 24.61
N GLY A 207 -0.16 14.00 25.01
CA GLY A 207 -1.34 14.86 24.94
C GLY A 207 -1.83 15.13 23.51
N GLU A 208 -1.43 14.30 22.53
CA GLU A 208 -1.94 14.42 21.16
C GLU A 208 -3.42 14.03 21.12
N VAL A 209 -4.22 14.85 20.44
CA VAL A 209 -5.68 14.66 20.35
C VAL A 209 -6.14 14.57 18.91
N PHE A 210 -7.36 14.09 18.71
CA PHE A 210 -8.02 14.14 17.42
C PHE A 210 -8.36 15.58 17.05
N VAL A 211 -7.87 16.02 15.90
CA VAL A 211 -8.19 17.35 15.36
C VAL A 211 -9.19 17.18 14.22
N PRO A 212 -10.43 17.69 14.35
CA PRO A 212 -11.42 17.65 13.28
C PRO A 212 -11.06 18.62 12.16
N PHE A 213 -11.53 18.31 10.94
CA PHE A 213 -11.51 19.21 9.79
C PHE A 213 -12.95 19.63 9.43
N GLU A 214 -13.10 20.77 8.75
CA GLU A 214 -14.42 21.36 8.42
C GLU A 214 -15.30 20.45 7.55
N ASP A 215 -14.68 19.62 6.72
CA ASP A 215 -15.37 18.70 5.81
C ASP A 215 -15.54 17.28 6.38
N ASP A 216 -15.17 17.06 7.64
CA ASP A 216 -15.47 15.80 8.29
C ASP A 216 -16.97 15.69 8.58
N THR A 217 -17.55 14.54 8.27
CA THR A 217 -18.93 14.24 8.63
C THR A 217 -19.01 13.79 10.08
N TYR A 218 -19.78 14.50 10.90
CA TYR A 218 -20.03 14.15 12.29
C TYR A 218 -21.47 13.73 12.48
N TYR A 219 -21.67 12.73 13.32
CA TYR A 219 -22.98 12.29 13.73
C TYR A 219 -23.18 12.63 15.22
N ASP A 220 -24.37 13.16 15.54
CA ASP A 220 -24.81 13.34 16.92
C ASP A 220 -24.84 11.97 17.63
N GLU A 221 -24.61 11.95 18.94
CA GLU A 221 -24.70 10.73 19.75
C GLU A 221 -26.04 10.01 19.60
N ASN A 222 -27.13 10.79 19.41
CA ASN A 222 -28.50 10.30 19.24
C ASN A 222 -28.90 10.04 17.79
N ALA A 223 -27.98 10.23 16.82
CA ALA A 223 -28.30 9.99 15.40
C ALA A 223 -28.71 8.53 15.18
N LYS A 224 -29.76 8.34 14.40
CA LYS A 224 -30.17 6.99 13.95
C LYS A 224 -29.14 6.48 12.96
N LEU A 225 -28.26 5.61 13.38
CA LEU A 225 -27.25 4.97 12.57
C LEU A 225 -27.76 3.65 11.99
N PRO A 226 -27.30 3.22 10.80
CA PRO A 226 -27.56 1.88 10.28
C PRO A 226 -26.95 0.84 11.23
N HIS A 227 -27.47 -0.40 11.18
CA HIS A 227 -26.83 -1.48 11.91
C HIS A 227 -25.41 -1.75 11.38
N TRP A 228 -24.46 -1.97 12.25
CA TRP A 228 -23.03 -2.15 11.92
C TRP A 228 -22.76 -3.28 10.92
N SER A 229 -23.65 -4.27 10.81
CA SER A 229 -23.50 -5.39 9.88
C SER A 229 -23.71 -4.99 8.40
N LEU A 230 -24.47 -3.94 8.10
CA LEU A 230 -24.77 -3.55 6.73
C LEU A 230 -23.51 -3.17 5.92
N PRO A 231 -22.63 -2.30 6.41
CA PRO A 231 -21.38 -2.02 5.72
C PRO A 231 -20.41 -3.23 5.73
N VAL A 232 -20.44 -4.06 6.76
CA VAL A 232 -19.65 -5.31 6.80
C VAL A 232 -20.10 -6.27 5.70
N ILE A 233 -21.42 -6.40 5.45
CA ILE A 233 -21.96 -7.21 4.35
C ILE A 233 -21.41 -6.70 3.01
N SER A 234 -21.43 -5.39 2.76
CA SER A 234 -20.89 -4.83 1.51
C SER A 234 -19.42 -5.23 1.31
N ILE A 235 -18.57 -5.08 2.33
CA ILE A 235 -17.15 -5.44 2.26
C ILE A 235 -16.98 -6.95 2.08
N ALA A 236 -17.75 -7.78 2.80
CA ALA A 236 -17.69 -9.23 2.69
C ALA A 236 -18.12 -9.72 1.30
N VAL A 237 -19.17 -9.12 0.73
CA VAL A 237 -19.60 -9.45 -0.64
C VAL A 237 -18.55 -9.07 -1.66
N LEU A 238 -17.89 -7.90 -1.52
CA LEU A 238 -16.76 -7.53 -2.37
C LEU A 238 -15.67 -8.61 -2.35
N PHE A 239 -15.29 -9.04 -1.14
CA PHE A 239 -14.31 -10.11 -0.95
C PHE A 239 -14.72 -11.40 -1.68
N VAL A 240 -15.98 -11.83 -1.54
CA VAL A 240 -16.52 -13.04 -2.19
C VAL A 240 -16.53 -12.89 -3.72
N LEU A 241 -16.98 -11.76 -4.24
CA LEU A 241 -17.03 -11.51 -5.69
C LEU A 241 -15.64 -11.59 -6.33
N VAL A 242 -14.64 -11.00 -5.70
CA VAL A 242 -13.27 -10.99 -6.22
C VAL A 242 -12.60 -12.36 -6.06
N ASN A 243 -12.68 -12.98 -4.86
CA ASN A 243 -11.88 -14.16 -4.55
C ASN A 243 -12.56 -15.48 -4.90
N ALA A 244 -13.88 -15.61 -4.69
CA ALA A 244 -14.59 -16.86 -4.98
C ALA A 244 -15.11 -16.93 -6.42
N PHE A 245 -15.55 -15.77 -6.98
CA PHE A 245 -16.06 -15.72 -8.35
C PHE A 245 -15.04 -15.25 -9.37
N GLY A 246 -13.83 -14.83 -8.95
CA GLY A 246 -12.79 -14.32 -9.86
C GLY A 246 -13.19 -13.07 -10.63
N MET A 247 -14.15 -12.29 -10.10
CA MET A 247 -14.69 -11.12 -10.78
C MET A 247 -13.63 -10.01 -10.87
N GLN A 248 -13.60 -9.30 -11.99
CA GLN A 248 -12.76 -8.11 -12.14
C GLN A 248 -13.11 -7.08 -11.07
N LEU A 249 -12.08 -6.49 -10.46
CA LEU A 249 -12.25 -5.62 -9.30
C LEU A 249 -13.14 -4.41 -9.59
N GLU A 250 -13.04 -3.82 -10.79
CA GLU A 250 -13.87 -2.69 -11.23
C GLU A 250 -15.35 -3.04 -11.25
N VAL A 251 -15.69 -4.22 -11.78
CA VAL A 251 -17.07 -4.71 -11.85
C VAL A 251 -17.59 -5.02 -10.45
N ALA A 252 -16.79 -5.70 -9.64
CA ALA A 252 -17.13 -5.98 -8.24
C ALA A 252 -17.36 -4.68 -7.45
N MET A 253 -16.50 -3.68 -7.61
CA MET A 253 -16.65 -2.37 -6.97
C MET A 253 -17.91 -1.63 -7.40
N LEU A 254 -18.27 -1.69 -8.70
CA LEU A 254 -19.54 -1.12 -9.18
C LEU A 254 -20.75 -1.78 -8.51
N LEU A 255 -20.76 -3.12 -8.48
CA LEU A 255 -21.85 -3.89 -7.85
C LEU A 255 -21.95 -3.59 -6.34
N ILE A 256 -20.83 -3.46 -5.65
CA ILE A 256 -20.81 -3.14 -4.22
C ILE A 256 -21.29 -1.71 -3.94
N ASN A 257 -20.97 -0.75 -4.80
CA ASN A 257 -21.53 0.59 -4.68
C ASN A 257 -23.06 0.55 -4.79
N LEU A 258 -23.59 -0.18 -5.78
CA LEU A 258 -25.04 -0.35 -5.96
C LEU A 258 -25.67 -1.08 -4.76
N LEU A 259 -25.06 -2.17 -4.31
CA LEU A 259 -25.52 -2.91 -3.13
C LEU A 259 -25.52 -2.02 -1.87
N SER A 260 -24.47 -1.23 -1.67
CA SER A 260 -24.37 -0.32 -0.52
C SER A 260 -25.44 0.77 -0.55
N VAL A 261 -25.75 1.31 -1.73
CA VAL A 261 -26.87 2.24 -1.90
C VAL A 261 -28.20 1.58 -1.50
N VAL A 262 -28.45 0.35 -1.95
CA VAL A 262 -29.69 -0.39 -1.62
C VAL A 262 -29.76 -0.67 -0.11
N LEU A 263 -28.70 -1.20 0.48
CA LEU A 263 -28.68 -1.56 1.91
C LEU A 263 -28.81 -0.34 2.83
N LEU A 264 -28.25 0.79 2.40
CA LEU A 264 -28.17 2.02 3.20
C LEU A 264 -29.17 3.09 2.75
N TRP A 265 -30.10 2.75 1.83
CA TRP A 265 -31.02 3.70 1.22
C TRP A 265 -31.73 4.63 2.20
N LYS A 266 -32.18 4.09 3.33
CA LYS A 266 -32.89 4.86 4.37
C LYS A 266 -32.03 5.93 5.06
N PHE A 267 -30.71 5.83 4.94
CA PHE A 267 -29.73 6.69 5.59
C PHE A 267 -29.02 7.62 4.60
N LEU A 268 -29.35 7.52 3.30
CA LEU A 268 -28.79 8.34 2.24
C LEU A 268 -29.70 9.52 1.91
N PRO A 269 -29.21 10.58 1.25
CA PRO A 269 -30.02 11.71 0.84
C PRO A 269 -31.20 11.27 -0.05
N HIS A 270 -32.40 11.82 0.19
CA HIS A 270 -33.59 11.51 -0.60
C HIS A 270 -33.91 12.60 -1.65
N ASN A 271 -32.96 13.50 -1.94
CA ASN A 271 -33.12 14.57 -2.92
C ASN A 271 -31.95 14.61 -3.91
N GLY A 272 -32.23 15.08 -5.13
CA GLY A 272 -31.22 15.12 -6.20
C GLY A 272 -30.01 16.01 -5.88
N LYS A 273 -30.17 17.09 -5.11
CA LYS A 273 -29.07 17.96 -4.71
C LYS A 273 -28.09 17.23 -3.78
N GLY A 274 -28.59 16.47 -2.81
CA GLY A 274 -27.75 15.69 -1.89
C GLY A 274 -26.95 14.61 -2.62
N TRP A 275 -27.58 13.91 -3.58
CA TRP A 275 -26.86 12.95 -4.43
C TRP A 275 -25.79 13.61 -5.28
N ALA A 276 -26.13 14.71 -5.96
CA ALA A 276 -25.17 15.45 -6.78
C ALA A 276 -23.97 15.93 -5.97
N GLN A 277 -24.21 16.47 -4.78
CA GLN A 277 -23.14 16.90 -3.87
C GLN A 277 -22.25 15.71 -3.43
N MET A 278 -22.87 14.61 -3.01
CA MET A 278 -22.16 13.40 -2.58
C MET A 278 -21.23 12.87 -3.68
N PHE A 279 -21.71 12.76 -4.92
CA PHE A 279 -20.89 12.30 -6.04
C PHE A 279 -19.82 13.33 -6.43
N THR A 280 -20.14 14.62 -6.44
CA THR A 280 -19.18 15.69 -6.75
C THR A 280 -18.00 15.66 -5.76
N ASP A 281 -18.30 15.55 -4.47
CA ASP A 281 -17.26 15.50 -3.43
C ASP A 281 -16.41 14.23 -3.55
N SER A 282 -17.07 13.08 -3.79
CA SER A 282 -16.37 11.82 -3.99
C SER A 282 -15.41 11.87 -5.18
N PHE A 283 -15.89 12.32 -6.33
CA PHE A 283 -15.11 12.35 -7.58
C PHE A 283 -13.96 13.35 -7.49
N ARG A 284 -14.19 14.54 -6.89
CA ARG A 284 -13.16 15.51 -6.64
C ARG A 284 -12.03 14.94 -5.78
N ASN A 285 -12.38 14.32 -4.66
CA ASN A 285 -11.41 13.76 -3.73
C ASN A 285 -10.63 12.60 -4.34
N ALA A 286 -11.32 11.70 -5.05
CA ALA A 286 -10.69 10.57 -5.73
C ALA A 286 -9.75 11.03 -6.86
N SER A 287 -10.15 12.03 -7.65
CA SER A 287 -9.32 12.57 -8.73
C SER A 287 -8.04 13.25 -8.20
N LEU A 288 -8.14 13.99 -7.09
CA LEU A 288 -6.95 14.58 -6.45
C LEU A 288 -6.03 13.52 -5.86
N ALA A 289 -6.59 12.46 -5.30
CA ALA A 289 -5.81 11.40 -4.65
C ALA A 289 -5.00 10.54 -5.64
N ILE A 290 -5.44 10.39 -6.90
CA ILE A 290 -4.71 9.59 -7.90
C ILE A 290 -3.53 10.32 -8.52
N ILE A 291 -3.55 11.63 -8.60
CA ILE A 291 -2.51 12.41 -9.32
C ILE A 291 -1.13 12.25 -8.66
N ASN A 292 -1.06 12.33 -7.33
CA ASN A 292 0.20 12.21 -6.61
C ASN A 292 0.93 10.87 -6.88
N PRO A 293 0.30 9.70 -6.66
CA PRO A 293 0.95 8.44 -6.96
C PRO A 293 1.23 8.26 -8.46
N ALA A 294 0.37 8.78 -9.35
CA ALA A 294 0.60 8.66 -10.78
C ALA A 294 1.92 9.32 -11.21
N VAL A 295 2.19 10.53 -10.74
CA VAL A 295 3.43 11.26 -11.08
C VAL A 295 4.67 10.57 -10.49
N VAL A 296 4.57 10.02 -9.28
CA VAL A 296 5.68 9.24 -8.67
C VAL A 296 5.93 7.95 -9.45
N VAL A 297 4.89 7.24 -9.89
CA VAL A 297 5.04 6.05 -10.75
C VAL A 297 5.64 6.44 -12.11
N GLY A 298 5.29 7.61 -12.64
CA GLY A 298 5.95 8.14 -13.83
C GLY A 298 7.45 8.35 -13.63
N PHE A 299 7.87 8.95 -12.51
CA PHE A 299 9.28 9.07 -12.15
C PHE A 299 9.96 7.70 -12.02
N ALA A 300 9.31 6.74 -11.35
CA ALA A 300 9.80 5.37 -11.25
C ALA A 300 9.99 4.72 -12.63
N THR A 301 9.06 4.94 -13.56
CA THR A 301 9.16 4.45 -14.95
C THR A 301 10.39 5.05 -15.63
N LEU A 302 10.66 6.35 -15.45
CA LEU A 302 11.86 6.99 -15.97
C LEU A 302 13.14 6.37 -15.38
N VAL A 303 13.20 6.18 -14.06
CA VAL A 303 14.37 5.55 -13.40
C VAL A 303 14.63 4.16 -13.96
N THR A 304 13.61 3.32 -14.02
CA THR A 304 13.73 1.91 -14.46
C THR A 304 14.02 1.77 -15.95
N SER A 305 13.72 2.77 -16.79
CA SER A 305 14.06 2.78 -18.21
C SER A 305 15.52 3.13 -18.50
N THR A 306 16.30 3.56 -17.49
CA THR A 306 17.70 3.97 -17.70
C THR A 306 18.65 2.76 -17.83
N THR A 307 19.66 2.89 -18.68
CA THR A 307 20.76 1.89 -18.78
C THR A 307 21.50 1.76 -17.45
N ALA A 308 21.57 2.82 -16.67
CA ALA A 308 22.21 2.81 -15.36
C ALA A 308 21.46 1.88 -14.37
N PHE A 309 20.14 1.80 -14.46
CA PHE A 309 19.34 0.86 -13.66
C PHE A 309 19.54 -0.59 -14.14
N ALA A 310 19.58 -0.83 -15.45
CA ALA A 310 19.87 -2.15 -16.00
C ALA A 310 21.28 -2.63 -15.59
N ASN A 311 22.28 -1.75 -15.65
CA ASN A 311 23.65 -2.06 -15.19
C ASN A 311 23.75 -2.33 -13.68
N LEU A 312 22.92 -1.69 -12.85
CA LEU A 312 22.84 -1.98 -11.42
C LEU A 312 22.32 -3.41 -11.18
N ALA A 313 21.27 -3.80 -11.88
CA ALA A 313 20.73 -5.14 -11.78
C ALA A 313 21.78 -6.18 -12.22
N GLN A 314 22.47 -5.96 -13.32
CA GLN A 314 23.56 -6.82 -13.78
C GLN A 314 24.73 -6.89 -12.77
N THR A 315 25.14 -5.76 -12.20
CA THR A 315 26.20 -5.73 -11.20
C THR A 315 25.84 -6.54 -9.94
N ALA A 316 24.58 -6.46 -9.49
CA ALA A 316 24.11 -7.25 -8.36
C ALA A 316 24.16 -8.77 -8.64
N ILE A 317 23.93 -9.14 -9.90
CA ILE A 317 24.04 -10.51 -10.40
C ILE A 317 25.53 -10.95 -10.44
N ASP A 318 26.41 -10.13 -11.01
CA ASP A 318 27.82 -10.42 -11.22
C ASP A 318 28.61 -10.55 -9.90
N LEU A 319 28.11 -9.99 -8.79
CA LEU A 319 28.70 -10.16 -7.46
C LEU A 319 28.66 -11.61 -6.98
N ALA A 320 27.94 -12.49 -7.67
CA ALA A 320 27.85 -13.93 -7.40
C ALA A 320 27.63 -14.30 -5.92
N TRP A 321 26.84 -13.49 -5.23
CA TRP A 321 26.41 -13.78 -3.87
C TRP A 321 25.47 -15.00 -3.87
N ASP A 322 25.11 -15.44 -2.69
CA ASP A 322 24.07 -16.46 -2.53
C ASP A 322 22.81 -16.11 -3.36
N PRO A 323 22.28 -17.04 -4.18
CA PRO A 323 21.19 -16.73 -5.09
C PRO A 323 19.93 -16.15 -4.43
N LEU A 324 19.56 -16.59 -3.22
CA LEU A 324 18.43 -16.02 -2.48
C LEU A 324 18.72 -14.61 -1.96
N VAL A 325 19.97 -14.34 -1.57
CA VAL A 325 20.42 -12.99 -1.16
C VAL A 325 20.42 -12.06 -2.35
N THR A 326 20.89 -12.53 -3.52
CA THR A 326 20.89 -11.75 -4.77
C THR A 326 19.45 -11.44 -5.20
N ALA A 327 18.54 -12.43 -5.15
CA ALA A 327 17.13 -12.24 -5.46
C ALA A 327 16.46 -11.21 -4.53
N ALA A 328 16.71 -11.32 -3.22
CA ALA A 328 16.21 -10.38 -2.23
C ALA A 328 16.78 -8.97 -2.45
N GLY A 329 18.07 -8.87 -2.74
CA GLY A 329 18.74 -7.60 -3.03
C GLY A 329 18.15 -6.90 -4.26
N LEU A 330 17.97 -7.63 -5.37
CA LEU A 330 17.37 -7.09 -6.59
C LEU A 330 15.92 -6.65 -6.38
N ALA A 331 15.12 -7.45 -5.66
CA ALA A 331 13.75 -7.11 -5.36
C ALA A 331 13.64 -5.85 -4.48
N GLY A 332 14.46 -5.79 -3.43
CA GLY A 332 14.53 -4.63 -2.54
C GLY A 332 15.02 -3.36 -3.25
N LEU A 333 16.07 -3.46 -4.08
CA LEU A 333 16.56 -2.33 -4.87
C LEU A 333 15.54 -1.87 -5.91
N GLY A 334 14.90 -2.80 -6.62
CA GLY A 334 13.83 -2.46 -7.57
C GLY A 334 12.68 -1.72 -6.89
N ALA A 335 12.26 -2.18 -5.72
CA ALA A 335 11.25 -1.50 -4.92
C ALA A 335 11.74 -0.16 -4.35
N CYS A 336 13.00 -0.08 -3.91
CA CYS A 336 13.63 1.14 -3.43
C CYS A 336 13.60 2.26 -4.49
N PHE A 337 14.01 1.96 -5.71
CA PHE A 337 14.11 2.99 -6.75
C PHE A 337 12.76 3.35 -7.35
N SER A 338 11.83 2.39 -7.42
CA SER A 338 10.51 2.61 -7.99
C SER A 338 9.44 3.08 -6.98
N GLY A 339 9.70 2.92 -5.67
CA GLY A 339 8.67 3.11 -4.64
C GLY A 339 7.50 2.13 -4.77
N SER A 340 7.75 0.93 -5.30
CA SER A 340 6.72 -0.06 -5.62
C SER A 340 7.21 -1.50 -5.46
N CYS A 341 6.58 -2.25 -4.57
CA CYS A 341 6.81 -3.70 -4.41
C CYS A 341 6.66 -4.46 -5.74
N MET A 342 5.63 -4.14 -6.53
CA MET A 342 5.39 -4.77 -7.84
C MET A 342 6.55 -4.60 -8.82
N ALA A 343 7.15 -3.41 -8.87
CA ALA A 343 8.31 -3.16 -9.72
C ALA A 343 9.52 -3.98 -9.27
N GLY A 344 9.74 -4.09 -7.95
CA GLY A 344 10.79 -4.93 -7.39
C GLY A 344 10.67 -6.40 -7.80
N ILE A 345 9.46 -6.97 -7.69
CA ILE A 345 9.19 -8.37 -8.09
C ILE A 345 9.40 -8.56 -9.60
N ASN A 346 8.86 -7.66 -10.42
CA ASN A 346 8.96 -7.77 -11.89
C ASN A 346 10.40 -7.65 -12.41
N VAL A 347 11.28 -6.96 -11.69
CA VAL A 347 12.70 -6.86 -12.05
C VAL A 347 13.47 -8.10 -11.58
N SER A 348 13.25 -8.55 -10.35
CA SER A 348 14.08 -9.57 -9.72
C SER A 348 13.76 -11.00 -10.21
N ILE A 349 12.48 -11.37 -10.29
CA ILE A 349 12.11 -12.76 -10.59
C ILE A 349 12.61 -13.21 -11.96
N PRO A 350 12.37 -12.48 -13.08
CA PRO A 350 12.86 -12.93 -14.39
C PRO A 350 14.37 -13.11 -14.44
N SER A 351 15.12 -12.13 -13.90
CA SER A 351 16.58 -12.15 -13.90
C SER A 351 17.16 -13.33 -13.12
N ILE A 352 16.61 -13.59 -11.92
CA ILE A 352 17.08 -14.70 -11.08
C ILE A 352 16.62 -16.05 -11.65
N PHE A 353 15.40 -16.13 -12.18
CA PHE A 353 14.89 -17.37 -12.78
C PHE A 353 15.71 -17.80 -14.01
N GLU A 354 16.11 -16.87 -14.86
CA GLU A 354 16.97 -17.13 -16.00
C GLU A 354 18.33 -17.73 -15.58
N MET A 355 18.90 -17.25 -14.49
CA MET A 355 20.23 -17.66 -14.02
C MET A 355 20.23 -18.91 -13.14
N TYR A 356 19.26 -19.01 -12.24
CA TYR A 356 19.26 -20.00 -11.15
C TYR A 356 17.99 -20.87 -11.09
N GLY A 357 17.05 -20.70 -12.03
CA GLY A 357 15.76 -21.40 -11.98
C GLY A 357 15.84 -22.91 -12.00
N SER A 358 16.93 -23.49 -12.56
CA SER A 358 17.18 -24.92 -12.55
C SER A 358 17.76 -25.46 -11.24
N THR A 359 18.28 -24.58 -10.37
CA THR A 359 18.99 -24.97 -9.15
C THR A 359 18.28 -24.55 -7.88
N LEU A 360 17.44 -23.52 -7.94
CA LEU A 360 16.69 -22.98 -6.80
C LEU A 360 15.30 -23.62 -6.67
N ASN A 361 14.88 -23.78 -5.43
CA ASN A 361 13.48 -24.08 -5.14
C ASN A 361 12.62 -22.84 -5.46
N LEU A 362 11.79 -22.95 -6.50
CA LEU A 362 10.99 -21.85 -7.02
C LEU A 362 9.95 -21.32 -6.02
N GLU A 363 9.44 -22.16 -5.13
CA GLU A 363 8.52 -21.73 -4.07
C GLU A 363 9.23 -20.83 -3.05
N THR A 364 10.45 -21.21 -2.66
CA THR A 364 11.30 -20.39 -1.77
C THR A 364 11.71 -19.09 -2.45
N LEU A 365 12.12 -19.15 -3.71
CA LEU A 365 12.44 -17.95 -4.51
C LEU A 365 11.24 -16.99 -4.56
N HIS A 366 10.05 -17.50 -4.88
CA HIS A 366 8.80 -16.71 -4.87
C HIS A 366 8.64 -15.97 -3.53
N ARG A 367 8.72 -16.69 -2.42
CA ARG A 367 8.45 -16.12 -1.10
C ARG A 367 9.50 -15.10 -0.67
N VAL A 368 10.76 -15.44 -0.78
CA VAL A 368 11.87 -14.53 -0.42
C VAL A 368 11.83 -13.25 -1.25
N THR A 369 11.59 -13.37 -2.55
CA THR A 369 11.53 -12.22 -3.46
C THR A 369 10.33 -11.31 -3.16
N THR A 370 9.14 -11.88 -2.89
CA THR A 370 7.97 -11.07 -2.56
C THR A 370 8.12 -10.34 -1.23
N ILE A 371 8.69 -10.99 -0.19
CA ILE A 371 8.97 -10.34 1.09
C ILE A 371 10.00 -9.21 0.90
N ALA A 372 11.07 -9.48 0.17
CA ALA A 372 12.14 -8.51 -0.07
C ALA A 372 11.66 -7.27 -0.85
N ALA A 373 10.78 -7.44 -1.82
CA ALA A 373 10.19 -6.33 -2.55
C ALA A 373 9.32 -5.42 -1.67
N GLY A 374 8.76 -5.94 -0.58
CA GLY A 374 8.04 -5.15 0.42
C GLY A 374 8.93 -4.43 1.45
N THR A 375 10.28 -4.49 1.35
CA THR A 375 11.17 -3.87 2.33
C THR A 375 11.34 -2.36 2.13
N PHE A 376 11.45 -1.91 0.89
CA PHE A 376 11.78 -0.51 0.56
C PHE A 376 10.75 0.17 -0.34
N ASP A 377 9.59 -0.43 -0.52
CA ASP A 377 8.51 0.11 -1.36
C ASP A 377 7.78 1.31 -0.73
N THR A 378 7.93 1.50 0.59
CA THR A 378 7.29 2.58 1.36
C THR A 378 8.27 3.67 1.82
N LEU A 379 9.36 3.87 1.09
CA LEU A 379 10.25 5.01 1.32
C LEU A 379 9.54 6.35 1.05
N PRO A 380 10.06 7.50 1.54
CA PRO A 380 9.35 8.79 1.50
C PRO A 380 8.85 9.25 0.11
N HIS A 381 9.37 8.69 -0.96
CA HIS A 381 8.94 8.96 -2.33
C HIS A 381 7.84 8.00 -2.83
N CYS A 382 7.39 7.04 -2.02
CA CYS A 382 6.33 6.12 -2.39
C CYS A 382 5.02 6.85 -2.69
N GLY A 383 4.45 6.62 -3.89
CA GLY A 383 3.22 7.27 -4.33
C GLY A 383 2.01 6.99 -3.44
N ALA A 384 1.92 5.77 -2.87
CA ALA A 384 0.83 5.39 -1.98
C ALA A 384 0.80 6.27 -0.71
N LEU A 385 1.95 6.55 -0.10
CA LEU A 385 2.04 7.40 1.10
C LEU A 385 1.51 8.82 0.82
N HIS A 386 1.81 9.37 -0.35
CA HIS A 386 1.31 10.69 -0.74
C HIS A 386 -0.19 10.70 -1.01
N SER A 387 -0.74 9.59 -1.54
CA SER A 387 -2.18 9.41 -1.67
C SER A 387 -2.87 9.39 -0.30
N TYR A 388 -2.34 8.59 0.63
CA TYR A 388 -2.88 8.49 1.99
C TYR A 388 -2.77 9.80 2.76
N ALA A 389 -1.65 10.50 2.62
CA ALA A 389 -1.43 11.84 3.19
C ALA A 389 -2.48 12.85 2.68
N THR A 390 -2.77 12.82 1.37
CA THR A 390 -3.78 13.68 0.73
C THR A 390 -5.19 13.37 1.25
N ILE A 391 -5.57 12.09 1.28
CA ILE A 391 -6.90 11.64 1.72
C ILE A 391 -7.15 12.00 3.20
N THR A 392 -6.14 11.82 4.06
CA THR A 392 -6.26 12.08 5.50
C THR A 392 -5.86 13.49 5.90
N LYS A 393 -5.40 14.31 4.94
CA LYS A 393 -4.89 15.69 5.16
C LYS A 393 -3.73 15.75 6.17
N GLN A 394 -2.86 14.74 6.15
CA GLN A 394 -1.68 14.66 7.01
C GLN A 394 -0.40 14.99 6.22
N LYS A 395 0.64 15.42 6.94
CA LYS A 395 1.98 15.62 6.35
C LYS A 395 2.80 14.33 6.50
N LEU A 396 3.59 14.00 5.49
CA LEU A 396 4.41 12.79 5.49
C LEU A 396 5.25 12.64 6.78
N LYS A 397 5.90 13.70 7.23
CA LYS A 397 6.74 13.70 8.44
C LYS A 397 6.00 13.33 9.72
N ASP A 398 4.66 13.50 9.78
CA ASP A 398 3.89 13.31 11.00
C ASP A 398 3.63 11.82 11.28
N PHE A 399 3.64 10.97 10.25
CA PHE A 399 3.37 9.53 10.35
C PHE A 399 4.51 8.64 9.86
N TYR A 400 5.50 9.19 9.16
CA TYR A 400 6.50 8.37 8.46
C TYR A 400 7.34 7.49 9.38
N TRP A 401 7.55 7.88 10.65
CA TRP A 401 8.30 7.04 11.58
C TRP A 401 7.61 5.69 11.84
N ASP A 402 6.30 5.69 12.01
CA ASP A 402 5.53 4.46 12.21
C ASP A 402 5.59 3.57 10.96
N VAL A 403 5.45 4.18 9.78
CA VAL A 403 5.64 3.51 8.48
C VAL A 403 7.04 2.92 8.36
N PHE A 404 8.09 3.69 8.64
CA PHE A 404 9.47 3.23 8.50
C PHE A 404 9.77 2.00 9.37
N VAL A 405 9.33 2.01 10.62
CA VAL A 405 9.54 0.88 11.53
C VAL A 405 8.79 -0.36 11.05
N THR A 406 7.52 -0.21 10.70
CA THR A 406 6.65 -1.36 10.38
C THR A 406 6.85 -1.91 8.99
N SER A 407 7.16 -1.08 7.99
CA SER A 407 7.25 -1.51 6.59
C SER A 407 8.66 -1.45 5.97
N VAL A 408 9.66 -0.97 6.71
CA VAL A 408 11.07 -1.07 6.29
C VAL A 408 11.83 -1.97 7.25
N VAL A 409 11.92 -1.58 8.53
CA VAL A 409 12.75 -2.31 9.51
C VAL A 409 12.24 -3.74 9.72
N CYS A 410 10.94 -3.92 9.94
CA CYS A 410 10.37 -5.24 10.18
C CYS A 410 10.49 -6.17 8.94
N PRO A 411 10.13 -5.76 7.72
CA PRO A 411 10.31 -6.64 6.54
C PRO A 411 11.77 -6.94 6.21
N VAL A 412 12.72 -6.03 6.44
CA VAL A 412 14.17 -6.34 6.30
C VAL A 412 14.57 -7.49 7.24
N GLY A 413 14.14 -7.43 8.50
CA GLY A 413 14.33 -8.53 9.42
C GLY A 413 13.62 -9.81 9.00
N ALA A 414 12.39 -9.69 8.48
CA ALA A 414 11.61 -10.83 8.02
C ALA A 414 12.26 -11.55 6.83
N VAL A 415 12.77 -10.81 5.83
CA VAL A 415 13.47 -11.43 4.69
C VAL A 415 14.79 -12.08 5.13
N ALA A 416 15.55 -11.45 6.01
CA ALA A 416 16.77 -12.06 6.55
C ALA A 416 16.47 -13.38 7.26
N LEU A 417 15.46 -13.39 8.13
CA LEU A 417 15.04 -14.61 8.83
C LEU A 417 14.48 -15.67 7.86
N ALA A 418 13.73 -15.25 6.82
CA ALA A 418 13.22 -16.15 5.78
C ALA A 418 14.36 -16.84 5.00
N ILE A 419 15.43 -16.11 4.63
CA ILE A 419 16.61 -16.69 3.97
C ILE A 419 17.31 -17.67 4.89
N VAL A 420 17.52 -17.31 6.16
CA VAL A 420 18.13 -18.22 7.16
C VAL A 420 17.27 -19.49 7.33
N ALA A 421 15.95 -19.34 7.43
CA ALA A 421 15.02 -20.48 7.54
C ALA A 421 15.09 -21.39 6.30
N ALA A 422 15.14 -20.81 5.09
CA ALA A 422 15.27 -21.57 3.85
C ALA A 422 16.51 -22.45 3.86
N LYS A 423 17.65 -21.93 4.31
CA LYS A 423 18.91 -22.66 4.42
C LYS A 423 18.88 -23.74 5.50
N LEU A 424 18.39 -23.41 6.69
CA LEU A 424 18.34 -24.36 7.81
C LEU A 424 17.39 -25.53 7.55
N LEU A 425 16.32 -25.30 6.79
CA LEU A 425 15.33 -26.31 6.40
C LEU A 425 15.71 -27.06 5.11
N GLY A 426 16.80 -26.70 4.44
CA GLY A 426 17.20 -27.30 3.15
C GLY A 426 16.23 -26.97 2.00
N LEU A 427 15.45 -25.88 2.12
CA LEU A 427 14.43 -25.47 1.14
C LEU A 427 14.98 -24.50 0.07
N GLU A 428 16.27 -24.27 0.03
CA GLU A 428 16.89 -23.33 -0.93
C GLU A 428 17.07 -23.91 -2.34
N LYS A 429 17.28 -25.23 -2.43
CA LYS A 429 17.58 -25.95 -3.68
C LYS A 429 16.46 -26.87 -4.10
N VAL A 430 16.42 -27.19 -5.39
CA VAL A 430 15.58 -28.28 -5.90
C VAL A 430 16.12 -29.59 -5.31
N ILE A 431 15.23 -30.36 -4.69
CA ILE A 431 15.53 -31.71 -4.16
C ILE A 431 15.53 -32.71 -5.30
#